data_3072c2b136c00daa33470085b94dc568
#
_entry.id   3072c2b136c00daa33470085b94dc568
#
_cell.length_a   1.000
_cell.length_b   1.000
_cell.length_c   1.000
_cell.angle_alpha   90.00
_cell.angle_beta   90.00
_cell.angle_gamma   90.00
#
_symmetry.space_group_name_H-M   'P 1'
#
loop_
_entity.id
_entity.type
_entity.pdbx_description
1 polymer ?
#
loop_
_entity_poly.entity_id
_entity_poly.type
_entity_poly.pdbx_seq_one_letter_code
_entity_poly.pdbx_strand_id
1 'polypeptide(L)'
;MKRILSAFMCAALIAVSLFAFAGCSKSEQADYKIVMITDGGNVADGAYNQSAWNGVKAFAEEAGVSYRYYQPKVQENEKLSLETAEQYIDLAVKKGAEYIILPSDVFEVAVYDKAPLYNNVKFILVDGTPHPQGDDTDAYIDNVMCISFNSLQSGFIAGYEAVLSGNTKLGYLGSVKSKTSSLYGAGFVQGAQYAADQLGIPVSMDYADMILLF
;
A
#
# COMPACT_ATOMS: atom_id res chain seq x y z
N MET A 1 -1.55 -9.42 73.43
CA MET A 1 -1.86 -10.33 72.30
C MET A 1 -2.63 -9.65 71.19
N LYS A 2 -3.74 -8.93 71.42
CA LYS A 2 -4.56 -8.27 70.37
C LYS A 2 -3.78 -7.24 69.52
N ARG A 3 -2.85 -6.45 70.08
CA ARG A 3 -2.05 -5.45 69.35
C ARG A 3 -0.99 -6.05 68.46
N ILE A 4 -0.45 -7.22 68.80
CA ILE A 4 0.56 -7.93 68.00
C ILE A 4 -0.13 -8.61 66.79
N LEU A 5 -1.33 -9.16 66.99
CA LEU A 5 -2.12 -9.79 65.94
C LEU A 5 -2.56 -8.76 64.88
N SER A 6 -2.93 -7.53 65.30
CA SER A 6 -3.30 -6.43 64.44
C SER A 6 -2.11 -5.94 63.59
N ALA A 7 -0.90 -5.88 64.15
CA ALA A 7 0.31 -5.49 63.43
C ALA A 7 0.70 -6.53 62.35
N PHE A 8 0.56 -7.82 62.67
CA PHE A 8 0.80 -8.88 61.68
C PHE A 8 -0.23 -8.89 60.52
N MET A 9 -1.49 -8.59 60.81
CA MET A 9 -2.53 -8.52 59.79
C MET A 9 -2.34 -7.30 58.89
N CYS A 10 -1.91 -6.13 59.41
CA CYS A 10 -1.56 -4.97 58.60
C CYS A 10 -0.33 -5.23 57.71
N ALA A 11 0.70 -5.89 58.23
CA ALA A 11 1.91 -6.23 57.47
C ALA A 11 1.61 -7.23 56.33
N ALA A 12 0.72 -8.20 56.55
CA ALA A 12 0.26 -9.16 55.55
C ALA A 12 -0.54 -8.47 54.44
N LEU A 13 -1.40 -7.50 54.76
CA LEU A 13 -2.17 -6.73 53.75
C LEU A 13 -1.27 -5.82 52.91
N ILE A 14 -0.24 -5.24 53.46
CA ILE A 14 0.76 -4.44 52.73
C ILE A 14 1.59 -5.33 51.79
N ALA A 15 1.98 -6.54 52.22
CA ALA A 15 2.69 -7.47 51.38
C ALA A 15 1.87 -7.96 50.17
N VAL A 16 0.58 -8.21 50.37
CA VAL A 16 -0.33 -8.59 49.28
C VAL A 16 -0.54 -7.44 48.29
N SER A 17 -0.62 -6.20 48.73
CA SER A 17 -0.77 -5.05 47.83
C SER A 17 0.49 -4.76 46.99
N LEU A 18 1.70 -5.07 47.51
CA LEU A 18 2.95 -4.94 46.76
C LEU A 18 3.07 -6.00 45.63
N PHE A 19 2.50 -7.19 45.81
CA PHE A 19 2.47 -8.20 44.75
C PHE A 19 1.41 -7.91 43.65
N ALA A 20 0.38 -7.12 43.96
CA ALA A 20 -0.62 -6.73 42.96
C ALA A 20 -0.13 -5.68 41.96
N PHE A 21 0.92 -4.90 42.28
CA PHE A 21 1.55 -3.96 41.38
C PHE A 21 2.70 -4.55 40.55
N ALA A 22 3.12 -5.78 40.82
CA ALA A 22 4.09 -6.53 39.98
C ALA A 22 3.44 -7.27 38.84
N GLY A 23 2.17 -7.04 38.55
CA GLY A 23 1.54 -7.37 37.28
C GLY A 23 2.16 -6.46 36.23
N CYS A 24 3.36 -6.84 35.74
CA CYS A 24 3.88 -6.32 34.51
C CYS A 24 2.76 -6.36 33.46
N SER A 25 2.26 -5.21 33.07
CA SER A 25 1.76 -5.05 31.74
C SER A 25 2.97 -5.32 30.82
N LYS A 26 3.25 -6.58 30.48
CA LYS A 26 3.73 -6.87 29.14
C LYS A 26 2.69 -6.22 28.25
N SER A 27 2.98 -5.01 27.76
CA SER A 27 2.43 -4.63 26.49
C SER A 27 2.82 -5.81 25.59
N GLU A 28 1.87 -6.68 25.28
CA GLU A 28 2.05 -7.60 24.18
C GLU A 28 2.43 -6.72 23.01
N GLN A 29 3.72 -6.67 22.75
CA GLN A 29 4.24 -6.14 21.51
C GLN A 29 3.79 -7.20 20.51
N ALA A 30 2.59 -7.01 19.98
CA ALA A 30 2.04 -7.92 19.01
C ALA A 30 2.95 -7.79 17.80
N ASP A 31 3.86 -8.75 17.63
CA ASP A 31 4.72 -8.86 16.49
C ASP A 31 3.86 -9.32 15.31
N TYR A 32 3.57 -8.39 14.41
CA TYR A 32 2.87 -8.72 13.17
C TYR A 32 3.89 -9.05 12.10
N LYS A 33 3.88 -10.31 11.65
CA LYS A 33 4.79 -10.79 10.62
C LYS A 33 4.56 -10.12 9.28
N ILE A 34 3.29 -9.88 8.95
CA ILE A 34 2.90 -9.22 7.72
C ILE A 34 2.18 -7.91 8.06
N VAL A 35 2.68 -6.82 7.51
CA VAL A 35 2.06 -5.49 7.65
C VAL A 35 1.78 -4.92 6.27
N MET A 36 0.54 -4.52 6.01
CA MET A 36 0.20 -3.69 4.86
C MET A 36 0.07 -2.23 5.30
N ILE A 37 0.60 -1.31 4.52
CA ILE A 37 0.43 0.13 4.74
C ILE A 37 -0.34 0.69 3.54
N THR A 38 -1.53 1.25 3.78
CA THR A 38 -2.32 1.84 2.69
C THR A 38 -1.79 3.22 2.30
N ASP A 39 -2.13 3.70 1.13
CA ASP A 39 -1.84 5.06 0.64
C ASP A 39 -2.65 6.17 1.34
N GLY A 40 -3.34 5.82 2.43
CA GLY A 40 -4.32 6.64 3.14
C GLY A 40 -5.76 6.18 2.88
N GLY A 41 -5.99 5.41 1.83
CA GLY A 41 -7.28 4.82 1.49
C GLY A 41 -7.71 3.73 2.47
N ASN A 42 -9.01 3.46 2.49
CA ASN A 42 -9.62 2.47 3.38
C ASN A 42 -9.47 1.06 2.80
N VAL A 43 -9.19 0.07 3.65
CA VAL A 43 -9.15 -1.37 3.26
C VAL A 43 -10.53 -1.95 2.92
N ALA A 44 -11.60 -1.17 3.02
CA ALA A 44 -12.97 -1.51 2.62
C ALA A 44 -13.49 -0.55 1.54
N ASP A 45 -12.60 -0.05 0.66
CA ASP A 45 -12.89 0.91 -0.40
C ASP A 45 -13.64 0.30 -1.61
N GLY A 46 -13.84 -1.00 -1.62
CA GLY A 46 -14.41 -1.71 -2.77
C GLY A 46 -13.46 -1.81 -3.98
N ALA A 47 -12.20 -1.39 -3.83
CA ALA A 47 -11.25 -1.20 -4.90
C ALA A 47 -9.84 -1.72 -4.56
N TYR A 48 -8.84 -0.89 -4.73
CA TYR A 48 -7.43 -1.26 -4.73
C TYR A 48 -6.92 -1.71 -3.35
N ASN A 49 -7.11 -0.88 -2.31
CA ASN A 49 -6.65 -1.24 -0.95
C ASN A 49 -7.38 -2.49 -0.41
N GLN A 50 -8.67 -2.61 -0.70
CA GLN A 50 -9.44 -3.80 -0.30
C GLN A 50 -8.92 -5.06 -0.99
N SER A 51 -8.61 -4.99 -2.27
CA SER A 51 -8.10 -6.13 -3.04
C SER A 51 -6.74 -6.58 -2.50
N ALA A 52 -5.82 -5.64 -2.27
CA ALA A 52 -4.51 -5.93 -1.68
C ALA A 52 -4.66 -6.52 -0.27
N TRP A 53 -5.52 -5.93 0.57
CA TRP A 53 -5.78 -6.43 1.91
C TRP A 53 -6.40 -7.82 1.94
N ASN A 54 -7.29 -8.12 1.02
CA ASN A 54 -7.86 -9.47 0.89
C ASN A 54 -6.78 -10.50 0.55
N GLY A 55 -5.83 -10.16 -0.31
CA GLY A 55 -4.69 -11.01 -0.61
C GLY A 55 -3.79 -11.25 0.60
N VAL A 56 -3.49 -10.20 1.37
CA VAL A 56 -2.73 -10.31 2.64
C VAL A 56 -3.43 -11.24 3.62
N LYS A 57 -4.74 -11.06 3.83
CA LYS A 57 -5.53 -11.91 4.73
C LYS A 57 -5.49 -13.37 4.30
N ALA A 58 -5.82 -13.63 3.04
CA ALA A 58 -5.87 -15.00 2.52
C ALA A 58 -4.54 -15.74 2.72
N PHE A 59 -3.42 -15.10 2.37
CA PHE A 59 -2.10 -15.69 2.57
C PHE A 59 -1.76 -15.89 4.05
N ALA A 60 -1.99 -14.87 4.88
CA ALA A 60 -1.63 -14.93 6.29
C ALA A 60 -2.45 -15.98 7.06
N GLU A 61 -3.74 -16.12 6.74
CA GLU A 61 -4.63 -17.14 7.32
C GLU A 61 -4.22 -18.55 6.90
N GLU A 62 -3.87 -18.75 5.63
CA GLU A 62 -3.34 -20.03 5.12
C GLU A 62 -1.99 -20.40 5.75
N ALA A 63 -1.09 -19.42 5.87
CA ALA A 63 0.22 -19.61 6.46
C ALA A 63 0.24 -19.66 8.00
N GLY A 64 -0.87 -19.30 8.66
CA GLY A 64 -0.98 -19.25 10.11
C GLY A 64 -0.08 -18.19 10.75
N VAL A 65 0.14 -17.05 10.07
CA VAL A 65 1.00 -15.96 10.55
C VAL A 65 0.19 -14.72 10.92
N SER A 66 0.71 -13.94 11.86
CA SER A 66 0.08 -12.71 12.32
C SER A 66 0.17 -11.61 11.25
N TYR A 67 -0.91 -10.84 11.08
CA TYR A 67 -0.98 -9.79 10.07
C TYR A 67 -1.74 -8.57 10.57
N ARG A 68 -1.44 -7.42 9.99
CA ARG A 68 -2.09 -6.14 10.30
C ARG A 68 -2.01 -5.19 9.11
N TYR A 69 -2.88 -4.18 9.09
CA TYR A 69 -2.68 -3.00 8.25
C TYR A 69 -2.52 -1.73 9.08
N TYR A 70 -1.86 -0.77 8.49
CA TYR A 70 -1.85 0.62 8.93
C TYR A 70 -2.48 1.48 7.85
N GLN A 71 -3.28 2.44 8.28
CA GLN A 71 -3.88 3.43 7.42
C GLN A 71 -3.36 4.82 7.85
N PRO A 72 -2.40 5.38 7.12
CA PRO A 72 -1.94 6.75 7.35
C PRO A 72 -3.10 7.73 7.21
N LYS A 73 -3.09 8.78 8.01
CA LYS A 73 -4.05 9.87 7.84
C LYS A 73 -3.54 10.80 6.75
N VAL A 74 -4.34 10.96 5.72
CA VAL A 74 -4.10 11.90 4.61
C VAL A 74 -5.24 12.89 4.60
N GLN A 75 -4.96 14.17 4.37
CA GLN A 75 -6.00 15.19 4.24
C GLN A 75 -6.77 14.98 2.94
N GLU A 76 -8.00 15.47 2.91
CA GLU A 76 -8.83 15.38 1.71
C GLU A 76 -8.12 16.06 0.53
N ASN A 77 -8.08 15.37 -0.61
CA ASN A 77 -7.39 15.80 -1.84
C ASN A 77 -5.85 15.90 -1.76
N GLU A 78 -5.22 15.38 -0.72
CA GLU A 78 -3.76 15.26 -0.64
C GLU A 78 -3.30 13.82 -0.92
N LYS A 79 -2.05 13.68 -1.35
CA LYS A 79 -1.37 12.39 -1.42
C LYS A 79 -0.64 12.12 -0.11
N LEU A 80 -0.40 10.84 0.17
CA LEU A 80 0.49 10.43 1.27
C LEU A 80 1.87 11.08 1.09
N SER A 81 2.33 11.81 2.10
CA SER A 81 3.66 12.42 2.05
C SER A 81 4.76 11.39 2.24
N LEU A 82 5.93 11.63 1.63
CA LEU A 82 7.12 10.79 1.78
C LEU A 82 7.46 10.56 3.26
N GLU A 83 7.52 11.65 4.04
CA GLU A 83 7.82 11.57 5.46
C GLU A 83 6.85 10.65 6.22
N THR A 84 5.55 10.76 5.94
CA THR A 84 4.54 9.90 6.57
C THR A 84 4.69 8.44 6.13
N ALA A 85 4.94 8.18 4.85
CA ALA A 85 5.19 6.83 4.34
C ALA A 85 6.38 6.17 5.06
N GLU A 86 7.49 6.89 5.18
CA GLU A 86 8.68 6.43 5.89
C GLU A 86 8.43 6.15 7.37
N GLN A 87 7.72 7.04 8.06
CA GLN A 87 7.36 6.85 9.48
C GLN A 87 6.54 5.59 9.70
N TYR A 88 5.61 5.27 8.78
CA TYR A 88 4.82 4.04 8.89
C TYR A 88 5.60 2.78 8.54
N ILE A 89 6.58 2.86 7.63
CA ILE A 89 7.54 1.78 7.38
C ILE A 89 8.36 1.51 8.65
N ASP A 90 8.96 2.55 9.24
CA ASP A 90 9.73 2.45 10.47
C ASP A 90 8.89 1.88 11.64
N LEU A 91 7.62 2.28 11.73
CA LEU A 91 6.68 1.74 12.70
C LEU A 91 6.43 0.24 12.49
N ALA A 92 6.22 -0.19 11.25
CA ALA A 92 5.98 -1.59 10.92
C ALA A 92 7.20 -2.46 11.30
N VAL A 93 8.40 -2.00 10.94
CA VAL A 93 9.66 -2.68 11.29
C VAL A 93 9.83 -2.76 12.82
N LYS A 94 9.62 -1.65 13.52
CA LYS A 94 9.69 -1.59 15.00
C LYS A 94 8.69 -2.54 15.68
N LYS A 95 7.58 -2.86 15.00
CA LYS A 95 6.54 -3.79 15.46
C LYS A 95 6.75 -5.23 15.00
N GLY A 96 7.93 -5.56 14.47
CA GLY A 96 8.34 -6.91 14.14
C GLY A 96 7.92 -7.39 12.76
N ALA A 97 7.58 -6.50 11.83
CA ALA A 97 7.23 -6.90 10.47
C ALA A 97 8.42 -7.60 9.78
N GLU A 98 8.16 -8.79 9.25
CA GLU A 98 9.07 -9.52 8.36
C GLU A 98 8.75 -9.24 6.89
N TYR A 99 7.48 -8.91 6.60
CA TYR A 99 6.97 -8.54 5.28
C TYR A 99 6.16 -7.25 5.37
N ILE A 100 6.48 -6.28 4.52
CA ILE A 100 5.72 -5.03 4.40
C ILE A 100 5.17 -4.92 2.99
N ILE A 101 3.84 -4.84 2.88
CA ILE A 101 3.12 -4.72 1.62
C ILE A 101 2.68 -3.28 1.43
N LEU A 102 3.02 -2.69 0.30
CA LEU A 102 2.87 -1.28 -0.02
C LEU A 102 2.13 -1.15 -1.37
N PRO A 103 0.80 -1.11 -1.34
CA PRO A 103 0.00 -1.00 -2.56
C PRO A 103 -0.12 0.47 -2.98
N SER A 104 0.70 0.93 -3.86
CA SER A 104 0.63 2.20 -4.60
C SER A 104 2.03 2.72 -4.98
N ASP A 105 2.11 3.46 -6.07
CA ASP A 105 3.27 4.20 -6.53
C ASP A 105 3.77 5.28 -5.55
N VAL A 106 2.90 5.75 -4.66
CA VAL A 106 3.27 6.75 -3.63
C VAL A 106 4.37 6.28 -2.68
N PHE A 107 4.64 4.98 -2.63
CA PHE A 107 5.67 4.39 -1.78
C PHE A 107 7.03 4.21 -2.47
N GLU A 108 7.16 4.49 -3.76
CA GLU A 108 8.36 4.21 -4.57
C GLU A 108 9.62 4.80 -3.94
N VAL A 109 9.59 6.10 -3.61
CA VAL A 109 10.72 6.79 -2.97
C VAL A 109 10.93 6.33 -1.53
N ALA A 110 9.87 6.15 -0.75
CA ALA A 110 9.99 5.67 0.63
C ALA A 110 10.61 4.26 0.69
N VAL A 111 10.27 3.38 -0.25
CA VAL A 111 10.89 2.04 -0.36
C VAL A 111 12.35 2.15 -0.79
N TYR A 112 12.67 3.04 -1.73
CA TYR A 112 14.04 3.29 -2.13
C TYR A 112 14.93 3.71 -0.95
N ASP A 113 14.44 4.62 -0.11
CA ASP A 113 15.20 5.15 1.02
C ASP A 113 15.26 4.17 2.21
N LYS A 114 14.19 3.42 2.47
CA LYS A 114 14.05 2.59 3.67
C LYS A 114 14.46 1.14 3.50
N ALA A 115 14.20 0.51 2.37
CA ALA A 115 14.45 -0.91 2.21
C ALA A 115 15.91 -1.31 2.41
N PRO A 116 16.92 -0.53 1.95
CA PRO A 116 18.32 -0.87 2.18
C PRO A 116 18.73 -0.81 3.67
N LEU A 117 17.97 -0.08 4.51
CA LEU A 117 18.24 0.02 5.94
C LEU A 117 17.75 -1.21 6.72
N TYR A 118 16.83 -1.99 6.15
CA TYR A 118 16.11 -3.08 6.80
C TYR A 118 16.28 -4.41 6.07
N ASN A 119 17.51 -4.88 5.92
CA ASN A 119 17.86 -6.06 5.12
C ASN A 119 17.12 -7.36 5.52
N ASN A 120 16.64 -7.45 6.75
CA ASN A 120 15.90 -8.62 7.25
C ASN A 120 14.38 -8.53 6.98
N VAL A 121 13.91 -7.41 6.41
CA VAL A 121 12.51 -7.19 6.06
C VAL A 121 12.35 -7.32 4.55
N LYS A 122 11.30 -8.00 4.09
CA LYS A 122 10.94 -8.08 2.68
C LYS A 122 9.84 -7.07 2.38
N PHE A 123 10.08 -6.25 1.37
CA PHE A 123 9.15 -5.26 0.89
C PHE A 123 8.45 -5.77 -0.37
N ILE A 124 7.15 -5.62 -0.44
CA ILE A 124 6.35 -5.94 -1.64
C ILE A 124 5.67 -4.65 -2.06
N LEU A 125 6.19 -4.05 -3.13
CA LEU A 125 5.64 -2.84 -3.73
C LEU A 125 4.73 -3.24 -4.88
N VAL A 126 3.47 -2.85 -4.80
CA VAL A 126 2.48 -3.18 -5.84
C VAL A 126 2.19 -1.94 -6.66
N ASP A 127 2.30 -2.09 -7.96
CA ASP A 127 2.07 -1.05 -8.99
C ASP A 127 3.06 0.12 -8.92
N GLY A 128 4.30 -0.18 -8.53
CA GLY A 128 5.40 0.77 -8.47
C GLY A 128 6.77 0.11 -8.54
N THR A 129 7.80 0.93 -8.74
CA THR A 129 9.21 0.52 -8.75
C THR A 129 10.02 1.53 -7.95
N PRO A 130 10.89 1.11 -7.02
CA PRO A 130 11.68 2.03 -6.22
C PRO A 130 12.57 2.92 -7.08
N HIS A 131 12.64 4.20 -6.74
CA HIS A 131 13.54 5.17 -7.37
C HIS A 131 13.89 6.30 -6.39
N PRO A 132 15.03 7.01 -6.58
CA PRO A 132 15.37 8.16 -5.74
C PRO A 132 14.43 9.33 -5.99
N GLN A 133 14.31 10.21 -5.01
CA GLN A 133 13.48 11.40 -5.13
C GLN A 133 14.02 12.32 -6.26
N GLY A 134 13.15 12.68 -7.20
CA GLY A 134 13.48 13.56 -8.33
C GLY A 134 14.19 12.87 -9.50
N ASP A 135 14.33 11.56 -9.48
CA ASP A 135 14.88 10.76 -10.57
C ASP A 135 14.02 9.48 -10.72
N ASP A 136 13.25 9.38 -11.79
CA ASP A 136 12.34 8.28 -12.05
C ASP A 136 13.05 7.03 -12.61
N THR A 137 14.37 6.91 -12.45
CA THR A 137 15.13 5.73 -12.86
C THR A 137 14.89 4.59 -11.90
N ASP A 138 14.30 3.52 -12.40
CA ASP A 138 13.98 2.31 -11.63
C ASP A 138 15.25 1.74 -10.96
N ALA A 139 15.18 1.47 -9.67
CA ALA A 139 16.26 0.89 -8.88
C ALA A 139 15.95 -0.57 -8.49
N TYR A 140 16.97 -1.42 -8.56
CA TYR A 140 16.90 -2.78 -8.03
C TYR A 140 17.41 -2.80 -6.58
N ILE A 141 16.61 -3.35 -5.67
CA ILE A 141 16.94 -3.49 -4.25
C ILE A 141 16.67 -4.93 -3.82
N ASP A 142 17.64 -5.62 -3.26
CA ASP A 142 17.63 -7.08 -3.03
C ASP A 142 16.44 -7.59 -2.19
N ASN A 143 15.95 -6.78 -1.27
CA ASN A 143 14.85 -7.16 -0.39
C ASN A 143 13.50 -6.55 -0.81
N VAL A 144 13.39 -6.03 -2.04
CA VAL A 144 12.16 -5.48 -2.61
C VAL A 144 11.68 -6.34 -3.77
N MET A 145 10.43 -6.75 -3.71
CA MET A 145 9.70 -7.36 -4.81
C MET A 145 8.70 -6.34 -5.36
N CYS A 146 8.79 -6.04 -6.66
CA CYS A 146 7.83 -5.20 -7.35
C CYS A 146 6.82 -6.07 -8.11
N ILE A 147 5.54 -5.75 -7.96
CA ILE A 147 4.44 -6.37 -8.71
C ILE A 147 3.84 -5.26 -9.58
N SER A 148 3.97 -5.39 -10.89
CA SER A 148 3.46 -4.42 -11.85
C SER A 148 2.49 -5.08 -12.81
N PHE A 149 1.49 -4.32 -13.27
CA PHE A 149 0.53 -4.75 -14.27
C PHE A 149 0.89 -4.11 -15.63
N ASN A 150 0.66 -4.85 -16.72
CA ASN A 150 0.90 -4.31 -18.05
C ASN A 150 -0.25 -3.38 -18.50
N SER A 151 -0.24 -2.18 -17.95
CA SER A 151 -1.27 -1.15 -18.17
C SER A 151 -1.37 -0.72 -19.62
N LEU A 152 -0.24 -0.68 -20.35
CA LEU A 152 -0.21 -0.38 -21.78
C LEU A 152 -1.00 -1.42 -22.58
N GLN A 153 -0.79 -2.70 -22.29
CA GLN A 153 -1.47 -3.80 -22.98
C GLN A 153 -2.97 -3.82 -22.68
N SER A 154 -3.34 -3.59 -21.44
CA SER A 154 -4.75 -3.49 -21.04
C SER A 154 -5.45 -2.31 -21.71
N GLY A 155 -4.79 -1.15 -21.77
CA GLY A 155 -5.27 0.00 -22.52
C GLY A 155 -5.43 -0.31 -24.01
N PHE A 156 -4.44 -0.96 -24.63
CA PHE A 156 -4.48 -1.34 -26.03
C PHE A 156 -5.70 -2.22 -26.36
N ILE A 157 -5.92 -3.26 -25.57
CA ILE A 157 -7.08 -4.15 -25.76
C ILE A 157 -8.39 -3.37 -25.65
N ALA A 158 -8.51 -2.46 -24.67
CA ALA A 158 -9.71 -1.65 -24.49
C ALA A 158 -9.98 -0.71 -25.69
N GLY A 159 -8.95 -0.04 -26.20
CA GLY A 159 -9.06 0.83 -27.36
C GLY A 159 -9.39 0.06 -28.64
N TYR A 160 -8.73 -1.08 -28.83
CA TYR A 160 -8.98 -2.00 -29.95
C TYR A 160 -10.44 -2.47 -29.97
N GLU A 161 -10.93 -2.97 -28.83
CA GLU A 161 -12.31 -3.47 -28.70
C GLU A 161 -13.35 -2.36 -28.85
N ALA A 162 -13.06 -1.16 -28.38
CA ALA A 162 -13.96 -0.02 -28.54
C ALA A 162 -14.25 0.26 -30.03
N VAL A 163 -13.24 0.19 -30.89
CA VAL A 163 -13.40 0.39 -32.33
C VAL A 163 -14.07 -0.80 -33.00
N LEU A 164 -13.70 -2.04 -32.62
CA LEU A 164 -14.38 -3.25 -33.16
C LEU A 164 -15.87 -3.26 -32.81
N SER A 165 -16.25 -2.68 -31.66
CA SER A 165 -17.66 -2.50 -31.29
C SER A 165 -18.39 -1.40 -32.07
N GLY A 166 -17.75 -0.79 -33.06
CA GLY A 166 -18.35 0.17 -33.99
C GLY A 166 -18.24 1.64 -33.53
N ASN A 167 -17.47 1.93 -32.46
CA ASN A 167 -17.29 3.31 -32.02
C ASN A 167 -16.17 3.99 -32.83
N THR A 168 -16.47 5.15 -33.38
CA THR A 168 -15.52 5.96 -34.18
C THR A 168 -15.17 7.30 -33.55
N LYS A 169 -15.87 7.67 -32.47
CA LYS A 169 -15.57 8.85 -31.65
C LYS A 169 -15.29 8.37 -30.24
N LEU A 170 -14.04 8.45 -29.85
CA LEU A 170 -13.56 7.91 -28.58
C LEU A 170 -13.03 9.01 -27.70
N GLY A 171 -13.04 8.77 -26.41
CA GLY A 171 -12.41 9.64 -25.41
C GLY A 171 -11.69 8.82 -24.36
N TYR A 172 -10.53 9.31 -23.94
CA TYR A 172 -9.82 8.81 -22.77
C TYR A 172 -9.76 9.92 -21.73
N LEU A 173 -10.27 9.60 -20.55
CA LEU A 173 -10.14 10.47 -19.38
C LEU A 173 -9.31 9.71 -18.34
N GLY A 174 -8.05 10.10 -18.21
CA GLY A 174 -7.15 9.59 -17.17
C GLY A 174 -7.53 10.13 -15.80
N SER A 175 -7.14 9.41 -14.76
CA SER A 175 -7.14 9.92 -13.39
C SER A 175 -6.01 10.96 -13.21
N VAL A 176 -5.61 11.24 -11.98
CA VAL A 176 -4.41 12.05 -11.71
C VAL A 176 -3.23 11.48 -12.50
N LYS A 177 -2.46 12.37 -13.15
CA LYS A 177 -1.32 11.99 -13.99
C LYS A 177 -0.35 11.11 -13.19
N SER A 178 -0.20 9.86 -13.61
CA SER A 178 0.74 8.88 -13.08
C SER A 178 1.33 8.08 -14.24
N LYS A 179 2.42 7.34 -14.00
CA LYS A 179 3.02 6.43 -14.99
C LYS A 179 1.97 5.43 -15.50
N THR A 180 1.22 4.82 -14.58
CA THR A 180 0.17 3.83 -14.89
C THR A 180 -0.96 4.43 -15.71
N SER A 181 -1.53 5.58 -15.33
CA SER A 181 -2.59 6.26 -16.08
C SER A 181 -2.14 6.63 -17.50
N SER A 182 -0.93 7.14 -17.64
CA SER A 182 -0.34 7.48 -18.95
C SER A 182 -0.15 6.26 -19.84
N LEU A 183 0.25 5.12 -19.27
CA LEU A 183 0.40 3.85 -20.02
C LEU A 183 -0.95 3.31 -20.49
N TYR A 184 -2.00 3.36 -19.64
CA TYR A 184 -3.35 3.00 -20.06
C TYR A 184 -3.84 3.85 -21.22
N GLY A 185 -3.69 5.16 -21.12
CA GLY A 185 -4.11 6.09 -22.17
C GLY A 185 -3.34 5.90 -23.47
N ALA A 186 -2.03 5.75 -23.40
CA ALA A 186 -1.20 5.49 -24.58
C ALA A 186 -1.59 4.17 -25.27
N GLY A 187 -1.82 3.11 -24.47
CA GLY A 187 -2.31 1.84 -24.98
C GLY A 187 -3.66 1.98 -25.67
N PHE A 188 -4.60 2.68 -25.02
CA PHE A 188 -5.95 2.89 -25.57
C PHE A 188 -5.93 3.58 -26.94
N VAL A 189 -5.14 4.65 -27.08
CA VAL A 189 -4.96 5.35 -28.37
C VAL A 189 -4.38 4.43 -29.42
N GLN A 190 -3.31 3.70 -29.08
CA GLN A 190 -2.65 2.79 -30.02
C GLN A 190 -3.57 1.63 -30.46
N GLY A 191 -4.32 1.04 -29.51
CA GLY A 191 -5.27 -0.04 -29.81
C GLY A 191 -6.40 0.43 -30.71
N ALA A 192 -6.97 1.61 -30.45
CA ALA A 192 -8.00 2.23 -31.28
C ALA A 192 -7.49 2.52 -32.68
N GLN A 193 -6.31 3.11 -32.82
CA GLN A 193 -5.69 3.37 -34.14
C GLN A 193 -5.43 2.08 -34.91
N TYR A 194 -4.89 1.06 -34.27
CA TYR A 194 -4.61 -0.22 -34.88
C TYR A 194 -5.88 -0.88 -35.42
N ALA A 195 -6.99 -0.87 -34.69
CA ALA A 195 -8.27 -1.40 -35.14
C ALA A 195 -8.85 -0.57 -36.32
N ALA A 196 -8.74 0.76 -36.25
CA ALA A 196 -9.18 1.68 -37.28
C ALA A 196 -8.46 1.41 -38.63
N ASP A 197 -7.14 1.21 -38.56
CA ASP A 197 -6.32 0.89 -39.74
C ASP A 197 -6.69 -0.46 -40.33
N GLN A 198 -6.95 -1.48 -39.52
CA GLN A 198 -7.40 -2.80 -39.98
C GLN A 198 -8.76 -2.76 -40.68
N LEU A 199 -9.67 -1.93 -40.18
CA LEU A 199 -11.03 -1.80 -40.72
C LEU A 199 -11.12 -0.78 -41.85
N GLY A 200 -10.09 0.03 -42.10
CA GLY A 200 -10.08 1.11 -43.09
C GLY A 200 -11.08 2.22 -42.76
N ILE A 201 -11.34 2.50 -41.47
CA ILE A 201 -12.29 3.53 -40.98
C ILE A 201 -11.58 4.66 -40.23
N PRO A 202 -12.06 5.90 -40.33
CA PRO A 202 -11.52 6.99 -39.51
C PRO A 202 -12.02 6.90 -38.08
N VAL A 203 -11.14 7.16 -37.11
CA VAL A 203 -11.44 7.27 -35.69
C VAL A 203 -10.96 8.62 -35.18
N SER A 204 -11.74 9.27 -34.34
CA SER A 204 -11.33 10.46 -33.61
C SER A 204 -11.18 10.17 -32.13
N MET A 205 -10.18 10.82 -31.49
CA MET A 205 -9.82 10.58 -30.10
C MET A 205 -9.68 11.91 -29.36
N ASP A 206 -10.45 12.07 -28.30
CA ASP A 206 -10.25 13.12 -27.30
C ASP A 206 -9.48 12.52 -26.12
N TYR A 207 -8.36 13.15 -25.75
CA TYR A 207 -7.48 12.66 -24.68
C TYR A 207 -7.30 13.75 -23.61
N ALA A 208 -7.63 13.41 -22.38
CA ALA A 208 -7.41 14.30 -21.24
C ALA A 208 -6.96 13.50 -20.00
N ASP A 209 -6.02 14.04 -19.26
CA ASP A 209 -5.75 13.66 -17.89
C ASP A 209 -6.48 14.59 -16.94
N MET A 210 -7.00 14.07 -15.84
CA MET A 210 -7.62 14.89 -14.82
C MET A 210 -6.54 15.75 -14.15
N ILE A 211 -6.64 17.08 -14.33
CA ILE A 211 -5.82 18.03 -13.60
C ILE A 211 -6.62 18.40 -12.34
N LEU A 212 -6.09 18.03 -11.17
CA LEU A 212 -6.61 18.60 -9.93
C LEU A 212 -6.24 20.08 -9.92
N LEU A 213 -7.20 20.93 -10.21
CA LEU A 213 -7.07 22.39 -9.98
C LEU A 213 -7.26 22.59 -8.47
N PHE A 214 -6.17 22.85 -7.78
CA PHE A 214 -6.17 23.34 -6.41
C PHE A 214 -6.29 24.85 -6.38
#